data_cd468ed985b0df17c232bae23d7d04cc
#
_entry.id   cd468ed985b0df17c232bae23d7d04cc
#
_cell.length_a   1.000
_cell.length_b   1.000
_cell.length_c   1.000
_cell.angle_alpha   90.00
_cell.angle_beta   90.00
_cell.angle_gamma   90.00
#
_symmetry.space_group_name_H-M   'P 1'
#
loop_
_entity.id
_entity.type
_entity.pdbx_description
1 polymer ?
#
loop_
_entity_poly.entity_id
_entity_poly.type
_entity_poly.pdbx_seq_one_letter_code
_entity_poly.pdbx_strand_id
1 'polypeptide(L)'
;MPVTTTIILGRGEERRVRGGHPWVFSNEIREMRGDRQPGAAAEFLSAGGDFIGIGYYNPHSLIAGRILTRTRDDIDTVGFFRQRLTAALDYRHARYPMLETFRLVHGEGDLLPGLVVDKYGDFLSMQFLTWGMETRRELICTALTDLLRPKGIVARNDVAVRNLEGLRETVEVITGEIPEMVEITENGLRFSVDLLGGQKTGHFLDQKENHLLLKPLVAGKEMLDCFCYAGSWGVHGAAFGARSVTCLDISAKATALAAQNAALNGVGDRVTVETVDAFERLRSLKHEGRRFGVIVMDPPAFVKNKKQLKEAEKGYLTVNRRAMELLDEGGCLITCSCSFHMQREQFREILGQAARQAGRSMRLLGVHSQAADHPVLLAVPETEYLKCVVLQAL
;
A
#
# COMPACT_ATOMS: atom_id res chain seq x y z
N MET A 1 -30.73 -9.34 3.75
CA MET A 1 -31.89 -9.52 2.83
C MET A 1 -31.60 -10.71 1.93
N PRO A 2 -32.60 -11.44 1.45
CA PRO A 2 -32.33 -12.50 0.47
C PRO A 2 -31.65 -11.90 -0.74
N VAL A 3 -30.68 -12.62 -1.30
CA VAL A 3 -29.98 -12.22 -2.53
C VAL A 3 -31.00 -12.07 -3.65
N THR A 4 -31.11 -10.88 -4.21
CA THR A 4 -32.13 -10.54 -5.24
C THR A 4 -31.57 -10.65 -6.66
N THR A 5 -30.25 -10.83 -6.79
CA THR A 5 -29.56 -10.86 -8.09
C THR A 5 -28.85 -12.18 -8.29
N THR A 6 -29.03 -12.77 -9.46
CA THR A 6 -28.32 -13.99 -9.90
C THR A 6 -27.47 -13.66 -11.13
N ILE A 7 -26.18 -13.97 -11.04
CA ILE A 7 -25.21 -13.78 -12.14
C ILE A 7 -24.73 -15.15 -12.59
N ILE A 8 -24.91 -15.48 -13.87
CA ILE A 8 -24.50 -16.75 -14.46
C ILE A 8 -23.29 -16.46 -15.36
N LEU A 9 -22.18 -17.12 -15.08
CA LEU A 9 -20.94 -16.98 -15.82
C LEU A 9 -20.98 -17.72 -17.16
N GLY A 10 -20.17 -17.29 -18.10
CA GLY A 10 -19.90 -18.00 -19.34
C GLY A 10 -19.24 -19.36 -19.09
N ARG A 11 -19.35 -20.28 -20.03
CA ARG A 11 -18.78 -21.63 -19.92
C ARG A 11 -17.25 -21.56 -19.86
N GLY A 12 -16.68 -22.06 -18.75
CA GLY A 12 -15.24 -22.07 -18.49
C GLY A 12 -14.71 -20.84 -17.79
N GLU A 13 -15.50 -19.74 -17.72
CA GLU A 13 -15.10 -18.49 -17.05
C GLU A 13 -15.09 -18.62 -15.51
N GLU A 14 -15.77 -19.63 -14.97
CA GLU A 14 -15.80 -19.93 -13.55
C GLU A 14 -14.46 -20.48 -12.98
N ARG A 15 -13.53 -20.92 -13.84
CA ARG A 15 -12.29 -21.62 -13.40
C ARG A 15 -11.45 -20.80 -12.45
N ARG A 16 -11.14 -19.55 -12.83
CA ARG A 16 -10.35 -18.61 -12.02
C ARG A 16 -11.05 -18.31 -10.69
N VAL A 17 -12.34 -18.09 -10.75
CA VAL A 17 -13.17 -17.77 -9.59
C VAL A 17 -13.27 -18.99 -8.65
N ARG A 18 -13.49 -20.21 -9.17
CA ARG A 18 -13.45 -21.46 -8.38
C ARG A 18 -12.07 -21.72 -7.78
N GLY A 19 -11.00 -21.27 -8.43
CA GLY A 19 -9.62 -21.32 -7.93
C GLY A 19 -9.31 -20.34 -6.78
N GLY A 20 -10.30 -19.57 -6.33
CA GLY A 20 -10.17 -18.68 -5.17
C GLY A 20 -10.13 -17.19 -5.49
N HIS A 21 -10.00 -16.81 -6.76
CA HIS A 21 -10.00 -15.38 -7.15
C HIS A 21 -11.38 -14.77 -6.94
N PRO A 22 -11.52 -13.59 -6.28
CA PRO A 22 -12.83 -13.01 -5.98
C PRO A 22 -13.45 -12.22 -7.15
N TRP A 23 -12.69 -11.83 -8.16
CA TRP A 23 -13.17 -10.95 -9.22
C TRP A 23 -13.90 -11.71 -10.33
N VAL A 24 -14.98 -11.12 -10.80
CA VAL A 24 -15.72 -11.51 -12.00
C VAL A 24 -15.71 -10.31 -12.95
N PHE A 25 -15.14 -10.49 -14.13
CA PHE A 25 -15.11 -9.43 -15.15
C PHE A 25 -16.44 -9.36 -15.92
N SER A 26 -16.77 -8.17 -16.43
CA SER A 26 -18.03 -7.94 -17.15
C SER A 26 -18.21 -8.86 -18.37
N ASN A 27 -17.13 -9.17 -19.09
CA ASN A 27 -17.13 -10.08 -20.24
C ASN A 27 -17.25 -11.57 -19.85
N GLU A 28 -17.10 -11.94 -18.58
CA GLU A 28 -17.29 -13.29 -18.05
C GLU A 28 -18.75 -13.58 -17.73
N ILE A 29 -19.62 -12.55 -17.69
CA ILE A 29 -21.04 -12.68 -17.36
C ILE A 29 -21.84 -13.02 -18.63
N ARG A 30 -22.49 -14.20 -18.62
CA ARG A 30 -23.38 -14.64 -19.70
C ARG A 30 -24.79 -14.12 -19.54
N GLU A 31 -25.29 -14.14 -18.31
CA GLU A 31 -26.68 -13.80 -18.00
C GLU A 31 -26.78 -13.19 -16.59
N MET A 32 -27.72 -12.27 -16.45
CA MET A 32 -28.02 -11.65 -15.15
C MET A 32 -29.52 -11.54 -14.97
N ARG A 33 -30.02 -11.90 -13.78
CA ARG A 33 -31.43 -11.83 -13.39
C ARG A 33 -31.54 -11.04 -12.09
N GLY A 34 -32.62 -10.30 -11.92
CA GLY A 34 -32.90 -9.53 -10.72
C GLY A 34 -32.39 -8.11 -10.73
N ASP A 35 -32.00 -7.60 -9.56
CA ASP A 35 -31.61 -6.21 -9.34
C ASP A 35 -30.25 -5.90 -10.03
N ARG A 36 -30.17 -4.74 -10.69
CA ARG A 36 -28.97 -4.27 -11.40
C ARG A 36 -28.34 -3.05 -10.75
N GLN A 37 -28.78 -2.69 -9.55
CA GLN A 37 -28.23 -1.53 -8.87
C GLN A 37 -26.76 -1.76 -8.47
N PRO A 38 -25.91 -0.72 -8.58
CA PRO A 38 -24.54 -0.81 -8.11
C PRO A 38 -24.48 -1.18 -6.63
N GLY A 39 -23.64 -2.17 -6.30
CA GLY A 39 -23.50 -2.67 -4.94
C GLY A 39 -24.50 -3.75 -4.51
N ALA A 40 -25.50 -4.08 -5.37
CA ALA A 40 -26.49 -5.12 -5.06
C ALA A 40 -25.83 -6.45 -4.72
N ALA A 41 -26.35 -7.13 -3.66
CA ALA A 41 -25.92 -8.49 -3.34
C ALA A 41 -26.29 -9.46 -4.45
N ALA A 42 -25.34 -10.28 -4.87
CA ALA A 42 -25.50 -11.19 -6.00
C ALA A 42 -25.00 -12.60 -5.67
N GLU A 43 -25.77 -13.60 -6.11
CA GLU A 43 -25.34 -15.00 -6.20
C GLU A 43 -24.67 -15.22 -7.54
N PHE A 44 -23.51 -15.87 -7.52
CA PHE A 44 -22.75 -16.22 -8.72
C PHE A 44 -22.86 -17.72 -8.98
N LEU A 45 -23.26 -18.07 -10.20
CA LEU A 45 -23.43 -19.45 -10.66
C LEU A 45 -22.53 -19.74 -11.86
N SER A 46 -22.13 -20.99 -12.03
CA SER A 46 -21.49 -21.47 -13.25
C SER A 46 -22.46 -21.49 -14.43
N ALA A 47 -21.96 -21.71 -15.64
CA ALA A 47 -22.79 -21.92 -16.84
C ALA A 47 -23.76 -23.10 -16.68
N GLY A 48 -23.46 -24.10 -15.85
CA GLY A 48 -24.28 -25.26 -15.54
C GLY A 48 -25.28 -25.02 -14.40
N GLY A 49 -25.24 -23.86 -13.74
CA GLY A 49 -26.12 -23.53 -12.61
C GLY A 49 -25.55 -23.88 -11.24
N ASP A 50 -24.30 -24.37 -11.15
CA ASP A 50 -23.68 -24.66 -9.84
C ASP A 50 -23.34 -23.38 -9.11
N PHE A 51 -23.55 -23.39 -7.80
CA PHE A 51 -23.19 -22.29 -6.92
C PHE A 51 -21.67 -22.07 -6.86
N ILE A 52 -21.25 -20.80 -6.97
CA ILE A 52 -19.86 -20.37 -6.88
C ILE A 52 -19.62 -19.55 -5.61
N GLY A 53 -20.54 -18.64 -5.29
CA GLY A 53 -20.42 -17.77 -4.12
C GLY A 53 -21.44 -16.64 -4.11
N ILE A 54 -21.42 -15.88 -3.01
CA ILE A 54 -22.19 -14.64 -2.86
C ILE A 54 -21.19 -13.49 -2.76
N GLY A 55 -21.57 -12.35 -3.36
CA GLY A 55 -20.81 -11.11 -3.35
C GLY A 55 -21.68 -9.96 -3.79
N TYR A 56 -21.10 -9.00 -4.51
CA TYR A 56 -21.83 -7.84 -5.02
C TYR A 56 -21.50 -7.55 -6.48
N TYR A 57 -22.39 -6.80 -7.10
CA TYR A 57 -22.34 -6.43 -8.52
C TYR A 57 -22.19 -4.92 -8.70
N ASN A 58 -21.44 -4.52 -9.74
CA ASN A 58 -21.39 -3.13 -10.20
C ASN A 58 -21.34 -3.07 -11.75
N PRO A 59 -22.38 -2.49 -12.39
CA PRO A 59 -22.42 -2.38 -13.85
C PRO A 59 -21.41 -1.38 -14.43
N HIS A 60 -20.85 -0.48 -13.63
CA HIS A 60 -19.95 0.58 -14.07
C HIS A 60 -18.48 0.13 -14.11
N SER A 61 -18.15 -1.01 -13.50
CA SER A 61 -16.78 -1.51 -13.37
C SER A 61 -16.50 -2.64 -14.34
N LEU A 62 -15.27 -2.69 -14.88
CA LEU A 62 -14.79 -3.87 -15.62
C LEU A 62 -14.74 -5.12 -14.72
N ILE A 63 -14.43 -4.94 -13.42
CA ILE A 63 -14.57 -5.98 -12.40
C ILE A 63 -16.02 -5.89 -11.88
N ALA A 64 -16.95 -6.42 -12.69
CA ALA A 64 -18.37 -6.25 -12.47
C ALA A 64 -18.90 -7.02 -11.26
N GLY A 65 -18.23 -8.08 -10.82
CA GLY A 65 -18.59 -8.83 -9.62
C GLY A 65 -17.40 -9.05 -8.69
N ARG A 66 -17.64 -9.02 -7.37
CA ARG A 66 -16.65 -9.41 -6.37
C ARG A 66 -17.29 -10.33 -5.34
N ILE A 67 -16.76 -11.53 -5.23
CA ILE A 67 -17.25 -12.56 -4.32
C ILE A 67 -16.68 -12.32 -2.93
N LEU A 68 -17.55 -12.29 -1.93
CA LEU A 68 -17.22 -12.12 -0.52
C LEU A 68 -17.21 -13.46 0.24
N THR A 69 -18.04 -14.42 -0.17
CA THR A 69 -18.14 -15.70 0.50
C THR A 69 -18.42 -16.84 -0.49
N ARG A 70 -18.00 -18.06 -0.13
CA ARG A 70 -18.23 -19.30 -0.89
C ARG A 70 -19.36 -20.13 -0.31
N THR A 71 -20.03 -19.62 0.71
CA THR A 71 -21.20 -20.17 1.36
C THR A 71 -22.38 -19.24 1.16
N ARG A 72 -23.61 -19.72 1.48
CA ARG A 72 -24.84 -18.93 1.32
C ARG A 72 -25.08 -18.00 2.51
N ASP A 73 -24.07 -17.19 2.84
CA ASP A 73 -24.15 -16.23 3.92
C ASP A 73 -24.92 -14.97 3.49
N ASP A 74 -25.62 -14.33 4.41
CA ASP A 74 -26.17 -12.99 4.22
C ASP A 74 -25.04 -11.96 4.45
N ILE A 75 -24.55 -11.37 3.34
CA ILE A 75 -23.48 -10.37 3.33
C ILE A 75 -23.96 -8.97 3.75
N ASP A 76 -25.28 -8.79 3.93
CA ASP A 76 -25.90 -7.52 4.31
C ASP A 76 -26.20 -7.47 5.82
N THR A 77 -25.29 -8.01 6.65
CA THR A 77 -25.43 -8.05 8.11
C THR A 77 -24.16 -7.56 8.81
N VAL A 78 -24.32 -6.92 9.96
CA VAL A 78 -23.20 -6.57 10.86
C VAL A 78 -22.42 -7.83 11.28
N GLY A 79 -23.13 -8.96 11.49
CA GLY A 79 -22.53 -10.23 11.89
C GLY A 79 -21.52 -10.76 10.88
N PHE A 80 -21.82 -10.66 9.57
CA PHE A 80 -20.91 -11.05 8.50
C PHE A 80 -19.62 -10.24 8.56
N PHE A 81 -19.70 -8.91 8.62
CA PHE A 81 -18.52 -8.04 8.69
C PHE A 81 -17.76 -8.22 9.99
N ARG A 82 -18.46 -8.38 11.13
CA ARG A 82 -17.80 -8.64 12.42
C ARG A 82 -16.93 -9.90 12.34
N GLN A 83 -17.43 -11.00 11.77
CA GLN A 83 -16.67 -12.25 11.62
C GLN A 83 -15.41 -12.03 10.77
N ARG A 84 -15.52 -11.34 9.62
CA ARG A 84 -14.38 -11.06 8.73
C ARG A 84 -13.35 -10.14 9.39
N LEU A 85 -13.81 -9.07 10.04
CA LEU A 85 -12.96 -8.11 10.72
C LEU A 85 -12.25 -8.72 11.94
N THR A 86 -12.93 -9.61 12.69
CA THR A 86 -12.29 -10.36 13.78
C THR A 86 -11.19 -11.25 13.24
N ALA A 87 -11.43 -12.01 12.18
CA ALA A 87 -10.40 -12.86 11.58
C ALA A 87 -9.19 -12.04 11.07
N ALA A 88 -9.44 -10.87 10.47
CA ALA A 88 -8.40 -9.95 10.05
C ALA A 88 -7.59 -9.41 11.25
N LEU A 89 -8.24 -9.04 12.34
CA LEU A 89 -7.61 -8.56 13.56
C LEU A 89 -6.76 -9.66 14.23
N ASP A 90 -7.31 -10.87 14.35
CA ASP A 90 -6.60 -12.03 14.92
C ASP A 90 -5.33 -12.36 14.13
N TYR A 91 -5.39 -12.26 12.79
CA TYR A 91 -4.21 -12.40 11.93
C TYR A 91 -3.12 -11.37 12.26
N ARG A 92 -3.51 -10.08 12.46
CA ARG A 92 -2.56 -9.00 12.82
C ARG A 92 -1.99 -9.21 14.21
N HIS A 93 -2.81 -9.56 15.18
CA HIS A 93 -2.34 -9.83 16.54
C HIS A 93 -1.39 -11.04 16.60
N ALA A 94 -1.62 -12.07 15.80
CA ALA A 94 -0.69 -13.19 15.70
C ALA A 94 0.67 -12.81 15.10
N ARG A 95 0.71 -11.80 14.20
CA ARG A 95 1.95 -11.29 13.58
C ARG A 95 2.62 -10.21 14.41
N TYR A 96 1.84 -9.36 15.05
CA TYR A 96 2.27 -8.15 15.75
C TYR A 96 1.55 -7.99 17.08
N PRO A 97 1.84 -8.81 18.09
CA PRO A 97 1.08 -8.84 19.36
C PRO A 97 1.05 -7.52 20.12
N MET A 98 2.04 -6.66 19.89
CA MET A 98 2.23 -5.39 20.63
C MET A 98 2.02 -4.14 19.78
N LEU A 99 1.65 -4.28 18.48
CA LEU A 99 1.48 -3.12 17.64
C LEU A 99 0.07 -2.51 17.74
N GLU A 100 0.04 -1.18 17.88
CA GLU A 100 -1.17 -0.37 17.89
C GLU A 100 -1.47 0.27 16.52
N THR A 101 -0.50 0.18 15.58
CA THR A 101 -0.60 0.80 14.25
C THR A 101 -0.30 -0.23 13.17
N PHE A 102 -1.32 -0.56 12.39
CA PHE A 102 -1.24 -1.56 11.31
C PHE A 102 -2.40 -1.43 10.33
N ARG A 103 -2.24 -1.98 9.13
CA ARG A 103 -3.35 -2.22 8.22
C ARG A 103 -4.21 -3.36 8.73
N LEU A 104 -5.43 -3.03 9.17
CA LEU A 104 -6.37 -4.03 9.67
C LEU A 104 -7.04 -4.80 8.52
N VAL A 105 -7.40 -4.12 7.43
CA VAL A 105 -8.01 -4.75 6.25
C VAL A 105 -7.26 -4.35 4.99
N HIS A 106 -6.78 -5.34 4.26
CA HIS A 106 -6.09 -5.21 2.98
C HIS A 106 -6.91 -5.80 1.82
N GLY A 107 -8.12 -5.30 1.63
CA GLY A 107 -8.96 -5.66 0.50
C GLY A 107 -9.12 -7.17 0.28
N GLU A 108 -8.74 -7.62 -0.90
CA GLU A 108 -8.77 -9.02 -1.31
C GLU A 108 -7.95 -9.93 -0.38
N GLY A 109 -6.85 -9.42 0.16
CA GLY A 109 -5.97 -10.15 1.10
C GLY A 109 -6.70 -10.60 2.37
N ASP A 110 -7.76 -9.90 2.76
CA ASP A 110 -8.60 -10.22 3.92
C ASP A 110 -10.01 -10.69 3.51
N LEU A 111 -10.20 -11.07 2.25
CA LEU A 111 -11.50 -11.50 1.70
C LEU A 111 -12.60 -10.44 1.82
N LEU A 112 -12.19 -9.15 1.83
CA LEU A 112 -13.05 -7.98 1.82
C LEU A 112 -12.69 -7.06 0.64
N PRO A 113 -12.77 -7.56 -0.62
CA PRO A 113 -12.35 -6.85 -1.81
C PRO A 113 -12.95 -5.44 -1.87
N GLY A 114 -12.07 -4.45 -2.06
CA GLY A 114 -12.47 -3.05 -2.13
C GLY A 114 -12.60 -2.33 -0.79
N LEU A 115 -12.25 -2.96 0.34
CA LEU A 115 -12.17 -2.31 1.64
C LEU A 115 -10.71 -2.21 2.11
N VAL A 116 -10.31 -1.01 2.52
CA VAL A 116 -9.05 -0.77 3.24
C VAL A 116 -9.38 -0.18 4.60
N VAL A 117 -8.75 -0.68 5.66
CA VAL A 117 -8.84 -0.13 7.01
C VAL A 117 -7.47 -0.11 7.65
N ASP A 118 -7.00 1.06 8.01
CA ASP A 118 -5.77 1.27 8.76
C ASP A 118 -6.09 1.73 10.19
N LYS A 119 -5.47 1.07 11.15
CA LYS A 119 -5.57 1.41 12.58
C LYS A 119 -4.37 2.25 12.97
N TYR A 120 -4.62 3.42 13.55
CA TYR A 120 -3.64 4.38 14.05
C TYR A 120 -3.92 4.66 15.53
N GLY A 121 -3.44 3.79 16.42
CA GLY A 121 -3.82 3.84 17.83
C GLY A 121 -5.33 3.71 18.01
N ASP A 122 -5.97 4.74 18.54
CA ASP A 122 -7.41 4.79 18.78
C ASP A 122 -8.23 5.27 17.56
N PHE A 123 -7.60 5.53 16.43
CA PHE A 123 -8.25 6.07 15.23
C PHE A 123 -8.21 5.07 14.08
N LEU A 124 -9.24 5.14 13.22
CA LEU A 124 -9.30 4.35 11.99
C LEU A 124 -9.35 5.27 10.78
N SER A 125 -8.52 4.97 9.78
CA SER A 125 -8.58 5.58 8.46
C SER A 125 -8.99 4.51 7.45
N MET A 126 -10.05 4.77 6.68
CA MET A 126 -10.70 3.77 5.84
C MET A 126 -10.84 4.23 4.40
N GLN A 127 -10.90 3.27 3.48
CA GLN A 127 -11.26 3.51 2.08
C GLN A 127 -12.32 2.50 1.62
N PHE A 128 -13.42 3.01 1.10
CA PHE A 128 -14.46 2.23 0.43
C PHE A 128 -14.27 2.36 -1.08
N LEU A 129 -13.48 1.47 -1.66
CA LEU A 129 -13.02 1.59 -3.04
C LEU A 129 -14.04 1.13 -4.09
N THR A 130 -15.13 0.48 -3.66
CA THR A 130 -16.13 -0.15 -4.53
C THR A 130 -17.55 0.13 -4.06
N TRP A 131 -18.52 0.10 -4.99
CA TRP A 131 -19.93 0.25 -4.64
C TRP A 131 -20.40 -0.77 -3.63
N GLY A 132 -19.94 -2.02 -3.72
CA GLY A 132 -20.33 -3.06 -2.78
C GLY A 132 -19.90 -2.77 -1.33
N MET A 133 -18.75 -2.13 -1.12
CA MET A 133 -18.31 -1.70 0.21
C MET A 133 -18.95 -0.38 0.62
N GLU A 134 -19.15 0.55 -0.32
CA GLU A 134 -19.81 1.83 -0.05
C GLU A 134 -21.26 1.63 0.45
N THR A 135 -22.04 0.77 -0.19
CA THR A 135 -23.43 0.48 0.22
C THR A 135 -23.52 -0.22 1.57
N ARG A 136 -22.43 -0.86 2.02
CA ARG A 136 -22.32 -1.55 3.32
C ARG A 136 -21.57 -0.76 4.38
N ARG A 137 -21.30 0.52 4.10
CA ARG A 137 -20.52 1.41 4.98
C ARG A 137 -21.00 1.41 6.42
N GLU A 138 -22.31 1.54 6.66
CA GLU A 138 -22.89 1.56 8.00
C GLU A 138 -22.68 0.23 8.73
N LEU A 139 -22.88 -0.90 8.06
CA LEU A 139 -22.66 -2.24 8.62
C LEU A 139 -21.21 -2.45 9.02
N ILE A 140 -20.27 -2.02 8.17
CA ILE A 140 -18.83 -2.12 8.40
C ILE A 140 -18.41 -1.23 9.57
N CYS A 141 -18.86 0.03 9.58
CA CYS A 141 -18.52 0.97 10.65
C CYS A 141 -19.11 0.52 12.00
N THR A 142 -20.33 -0.01 12.02
CA THR A 142 -20.94 -0.60 13.24
C THR A 142 -20.09 -1.78 13.74
N ALA A 143 -19.71 -2.71 12.86
CA ALA A 143 -18.89 -3.85 13.25
C ALA A 143 -17.50 -3.44 13.78
N LEU A 144 -16.86 -2.41 13.19
CA LEU A 144 -15.59 -1.86 13.66
C LEU A 144 -15.72 -1.14 14.99
N THR A 145 -16.80 -0.38 15.19
CA THR A 145 -17.08 0.33 16.45
C THR A 145 -17.29 -0.67 17.58
N ASP A 146 -18.06 -1.73 17.35
CA ASP A 146 -18.28 -2.80 18.33
C ASP A 146 -16.97 -3.52 18.69
N LEU A 147 -16.10 -3.75 17.70
CA LEU A 147 -14.88 -4.54 17.86
C LEU A 147 -13.74 -3.74 18.51
N LEU A 148 -13.54 -2.48 18.10
CA LEU A 148 -12.34 -1.70 18.43
C LEU A 148 -12.62 -0.46 19.27
N ARG A 149 -13.87 0.02 19.35
CA ARG A 149 -14.27 1.24 20.07
C ARG A 149 -13.37 2.45 19.75
N PRO A 150 -13.17 2.77 18.47
CA PRO A 150 -12.27 3.87 18.09
C PRO A 150 -12.80 5.21 18.57
N LYS A 151 -11.89 6.15 18.88
CA LYS A 151 -12.22 7.55 19.20
C LYS A 151 -12.70 8.33 17.98
N GLY A 152 -12.28 7.91 16.79
CA GLY A 152 -12.71 8.51 15.52
C GLY A 152 -12.43 7.60 14.32
N ILE A 153 -13.30 7.74 13.32
CA ILE A 153 -13.18 7.04 12.02
C ILE A 153 -13.26 8.08 10.92
N VAL A 154 -12.26 8.07 10.02
CA VAL A 154 -12.24 8.91 8.81
C VAL A 154 -12.27 8.02 7.56
N ALA A 155 -13.11 8.40 6.58
CA ALA A 155 -13.08 7.83 5.23
C ALA A 155 -12.17 8.69 4.33
N ARG A 156 -11.07 8.10 3.87
CA ARG A 156 -10.10 8.67 2.93
C ARG A 156 -10.39 8.12 1.53
N ASN A 157 -11.53 8.48 1.03
CA ASN A 157 -12.04 8.07 -0.27
C ASN A 157 -11.52 8.95 -1.43
N ASP A 158 -10.50 9.78 -1.18
CA ASP A 158 -9.82 10.69 -2.12
C ASP A 158 -8.83 9.95 -3.04
N VAL A 159 -9.29 8.87 -3.67
CA VAL A 159 -8.49 8.01 -4.53
C VAL A 159 -9.16 7.76 -5.88
N ALA A 160 -8.39 7.97 -6.95
CA ALA A 160 -8.89 7.95 -8.34
C ALA A 160 -9.52 6.60 -8.78
N VAL A 161 -9.17 5.48 -8.11
CA VAL A 161 -9.75 4.17 -8.41
C VAL A 161 -11.27 4.15 -8.20
N ARG A 162 -11.81 4.99 -7.34
CA ARG A 162 -13.26 5.13 -7.12
C ARG A 162 -14.01 5.61 -8.36
N ASN A 163 -13.36 6.43 -9.19
CA ASN A 163 -13.97 6.90 -10.45
C ASN A 163 -14.24 5.74 -11.43
N LEU A 164 -13.42 4.66 -11.37
CA LEU A 164 -13.63 3.45 -12.17
C LEU A 164 -14.85 2.64 -11.72
N GLU A 165 -15.29 2.86 -10.49
CA GLU A 165 -16.48 2.26 -9.92
C GLU A 165 -17.73 3.16 -10.06
N GLY A 166 -17.58 4.39 -10.57
CA GLY A 166 -18.65 5.40 -10.62
C GLY A 166 -18.91 6.10 -9.28
N LEU A 167 -17.94 6.08 -8.37
CA LEU A 167 -17.97 6.72 -7.06
C LEU A 167 -17.19 8.03 -7.06
N ARG A 168 -17.61 9.00 -6.23
CA ARG A 168 -16.90 10.28 -6.06
C ARG A 168 -15.73 10.15 -5.08
N GLU A 169 -14.72 10.98 -5.27
CA GLU A 169 -13.63 11.16 -4.31
C GLU A 169 -14.12 12.07 -3.17
N THR A 170 -13.91 11.64 -1.92
CA THR A 170 -14.33 12.37 -0.69
C THR A 170 -13.38 12.12 0.46
N VAL A 171 -13.25 13.10 1.36
CA VAL A 171 -12.69 12.92 2.70
C VAL A 171 -13.77 13.28 3.70
N GLU A 172 -14.07 12.40 4.65
CA GLU A 172 -15.17 12.57 5.59
C GLU A 172 -14.89 11.91 6.93
N VAL A 173 -15.13 12.63 8.02
CA VAL A 173 -15.14 12.04 9.36
C VAL A 173 -16.49 11.35 9.56
N ILE A 174 -16.46 10.02 9.72
CA ILE A 174 -17.68 9.19 9.85
C ILE A 174 -18.22 9.26 11.27
N THR A 175 -17.33 9.19 12.26
CA THR A 175 -17.71 9.24 13.68
C THR A 175 -16.57 9.77 14.53
N GLY A 176 -16.90 10.35 15.67
CA GLY A 176 -15.93 10.92 16.61
C GLY A 176 -15.23 12.16 16.09
N GLU A 177 -14.05 12.43 16.63
CA GLU A 177 -13.19 13.55 16.24
C GLU A 177 -11.81 13.01 15.82
N ILE A 178 -11.28 13.56 14.75
CA ILE A 178 -9.91 13.24 14.29
C ILE A 178 -9.04 14.45 14.61
N PRO A 179 -7.99 14.29 15.45
CA PRO A 179 -7.06 15.37 15.71
C PRO A 179 -6.27 15.74 14.45
N GLU A 180 -5.74 16.96 14.40
CA GLU A 180 -4.93 17.45 13.29
C GLU A 180 -3.75 16.51 13.01
N MET A 181 -3.11 16.03 14.08
CA MET A 181 -2.02 15.04 14.01
C MET A 181 -2.27 13.91 15.00
N VAL A 182 -2.06 12.67 14.55
CA VAL A 182 -2.07 11.47 15.38
C VAL A 182 -0.65 10.99 15.58
N GLU A 183 -0.22 10.82 16.82
CA GLU A 183 1.08 10.21 17.10
C GLU A 183 0.94 8.69 17.07
N ILE A 184 1.85 8.03 16.37
CA ILE A 184 1.96 6.56 16.27
C ILE A 184 3.34 6.08 16.66
N THR A 185 3.45 4.79 16.94
CA THR A 185 4.74 4.11 17.16
C THR A 185 4.96 3.08 16.07
N GLU A 186 6.11 3.15 15.38
CA GLU A 186 6.57 2.17 14.42
C GLU A 186 8.02 1.77 14.74
N ASN A 187 8.26 0.47 14.95
CA ASN A 187 9.60 -0.07 15.29
C ASN A 187 10.27 0.61 16.50
N GLY A 188 9.47 1.09 17.46
CA GLY A 188 9.94 1.80 18.64
C GLY A 188 10.22 3.30 18.43
N LEU A 189 9.96 3.84 17.26
CA LEU A 189 10.06 5.26 16.92
C LEU A 189 8.68 5.90 16.79
N ARG A 190 8.58 7.18 17.15
CA ARG A 190 7.32 7.95 17.13
C ARG A 190 7.19 8.72 15.84
N PHE A 191 6.01 8.74 15.27
CA PHE A 191 5.70 9.51 14.06
C PHE A 191 4.39 10.27 14.23
N SER A 192 4.39 11.52 13.81
CA SER A 192 3.21 12.35 13.65
C SER A 192 2.57 12.07 12.29
N VAL A 193 1.27 11.77 12.26
CA VAL A 193 0.54 11.37 11.06
C VAL A 193 -0.70 12.25 10.88
N ASP A 194 -0.87 12.82 9.69
CA ASP A 194 -2.06 13.56 9.30
C ASP A 194 -3.05 12.61 8.62
N LEU A 195 -4.11 12.23 9.33
CA LEU A 195 -5.13 11.32 8.81
C LEU A 195 -6.12 11.99 7.85
N LEU A 196 -6.26 13.32 7.90
CA LEU A 196 -7.20 14.08 7.07
C LEU A 196 -6.59 14.54 5.75
N GLY A 197 -5.34 15.02 5.78
CA GLY A 197 -4.69 15.63 4.62
C GLY A 197 -3.36 14.96 4.22
N GLY A 198 -2.97 13.86 4.87
CA GLY A 198 -1.78 13.06 4.52
C GLY A 198 -1.98 12.22 3.26
N GLN A 199 -0.91 11.65 2.73
CA GLN A 199 -1.01 10.74 1.58
C GLN A 199 -1.65 9.40 1.95
N LYS A 200 -2.35 8.76 1.01
CA LYS A 200 -3.09 7.51 1.21
C LYS A 200 -4.06 7.65 2.41
N THR A 201 -3.91 6.79 3.40
CA THR A 201 -4.66 6.77 4.64
C THR A 201 -3.97 7.54 5.78
N GLY A 202 -2.74 8.10 5.54
CA GLY A 202 -1.96 8.87 6.51
C GLY A 202 -0.48 8.50 6.56
N HIS A 203 -0.14 7.21 6.56
CA HIS A 203 1.22 6.69 6.66
C HIS A 203 1.45 5.47 5.74
N PHE A 204 2.72 5.17 5.40
CA PHE A 204 3.10 4.04 4.55
C PHE A 204 3.39 2.79 5.39
N LEU A 205 2.33 2.18 5.95
CA LEU A 205 2.42 1.01 6.83
C LEU A 205 3.02 -0.23 6.15
N ASP A 206 2.97 -0.27 4.82
CA ASP A 206 3.51 -1.35 3.99
C ASP A 206 5.04 -1.47 4.03
N GLN A 207 5.75 -0.39 4.41
CA GLN A 207 7.21 -0.34 4.47
C GLN A 207 7.81 -0.60 5.86
N LYS A 208 6.99 -0.73 6.90
CA LYS A 208 7.48 -0.77 8.30
C LYS A 208 8.52 -1.88 8.58
N GLU A 209 8.36 -3.06 7.95
CA GLU A 209 9.34 -4.14 8.07
C GLU A 209 10.60 -3.86 7.25
N ASN A 210 10.44 -3.20 6.10
CA ASN A 210 11.56 -2.84 5.24
C ASN A 210 12.44 -1.75 5.88
N HIS A 211 11.87 -0.85 6.70
CA HIS A 211 12.68 0.12 7.48
C HIS A 211 13.73 -0.56 8.37
N LEU A 212 13.44 -1.76 8.89
CA LEU A 212 14.37 -2.54 9.70
C LEU A 212 15.60 -3.04 8.94
N LEU A 213 15.54 -3.10 7.59
CA LEU A 213 16.66 -3.48 6.74
C LEU A 213 17.84 -2.51 6.85
N LEU A 214 17.60 -1.27 7.31
CA LEU A 214 18.63 -0.28 7.57
C LEU A 214 19.54 -0.68 8.74
N LYS A 215 19.03 -1.42 9.74
CA LYS A 215 19.70 -1.70 10.99
C LYS A 215 21.13 -2.26 10.84
N PRO A 216 21.38 -3.27 9.99
CA PRO A 216 22.75 -3.78 9.76
C PRO A 216 23.57 -2.94 8.76
N LEU A 217 22.99 -1.91 8.13
CA LEU A 217 23.60 -1.24 6.97
C LEU A 217 24.13 0.17 7.26
N VAL A 218 23.52 0.92 8.21
CA VAL A 218 23.69 2.39 8.29
C VAL A 218 24.71 2.87 9.35
N ALA A 219 25.12 2.04 10.31
CA ALA A 219 25.94 2.48 11.43
C ALA A 219 27.21 3.22 10.96
N GLY A 220 27.38 4.47 11.40
CA GLY A 220 28.51 5.36 11.10
C GLY A 220 28.56 5.88 9.66
N LYS A 221 27.61 5.54 8.79
CA LYS A 221 27.60 5.94 7.37
C LYS A 221 26.78 7.22 7.14
N GLU A 222 27.05 7.90 6.02
CA GLU A 222 26.16 8.92 5.47
C GLU A 222 25.07 8.23 4.68
N MET A 223 23.82 8.67 4.90
CA MET A 223 22.64 8.13 4.25
C MET A 223 21.90 9.20 3.44
N LEU A 224 21.39 8.81 2.26
CA LEU A 224 20.49 9.61 1.44
C LEU A 224 19.13 8.91 1.35
N ASP A 225 18.07 9.61 1.71
CA ASP A 225 16.68 9.16 1.62
C ASP A 225 15.95 9.98 0.56
N CYS A 226 15.66 9.38 -0.59
CA CYS A 226 14.98 10.03 -1.71
C CYS A 226 13.51 9.69 -1.75
N PHE A 227 12.66 10.70 -1.95
CA PHE A 227 11.20 10.62 -1.87
C PHE A 227 10.75 10.31 -0.44
N CYS A 228 11.33 11.03 0.53
CA CYS A 228 11.25 10.68 1.94
C CYS A 228 9.85 10.84 2.57
N TYR A 229 8.91 11.56 1.93
CA TYR A 229 7.61 11.89 2.50
C TYR A 229 7.73 12.39 3.96
N ALA A 230 7.13 11.70 4.94
CA ALA A 230 7.21 12.04 6.37
C ALA A 230 8.52 11.61 7.05
N GLY A 231 9.53 11.19 6.27
CA GLY A 231 10.88 10.89 6.74
C GLY A 231 11.05 9.53 7.42
N SER A 232 10.15 8.55 7.19
CA SER A 232 10.22 7.27 7.91
C SER A 232 11.55 6.55 7.70
N TRP A 233 12.03 6.41 6.47
CA TRP A 233 13.34 5.82 6.18
C TRP A 233 14.48 6.61 6.83
N GLY A 234 14.46 7.94 6.70
CA GLY A 234 15.51 8.82 7.23
C GLY A 234 15.58 8.79 8.75
N VAL A 235 14.44 8.85 9.45
CA VAL A 235 14.36 8.77 10.92
C VAL A 235 14.85 7.43 11.43
N HIS A 236 14.44 6.31 10.79
CA HIS A 236 14.97 4.98 11.14
C HIS A 236 16.49 4.91 10.92
N GLY A 237 16.99 5.44 9.78
CA GLY A 237 18.41 5.48 9.49
C GLY A 237 19.21 6.21 10.55
N ALA A 238 18.75 7.40 10.97
CA ALA A 238 19.38 8.19 12.02
C ALA A 238 19.32 7.47 13.38
N ALA A 239 18.16 6.89 13.74
CA ALA A 239 17.96 6.17 14.98
C ALA A 239 18.82 4.89 15.05
N PHE A 240 19.08 4.23 13.93
CA PHE A 240 19.92 3.04 13.85
C PHE A 240 21.41 3.36 13.70
N GLY A 241 21.81 4.63 13.86
CA GLY A 241 23.19 5.04 13.99
C GLY A 241 23.86 5.55 12.70
N ALA A 242 23.11 5.99 11.70
CA ALA A 242 23.68 6.78 10.61
C ALA A 242 24.42 8.00 11.16
N ARG A 243 25.59 8.33 10.60
CA ARG A 243 26.35 9.53 10.98
C ARG A 243 25.58 10.80 10.61
N SER A 244 25.01 10.83 9.44
CA SER A 244 24.12 11.88 8.95
C SER A 244 23.15 11.31 7.93
N VAL A 245 21.98 11.91 7.82
CA VAL A 245 20.93 11.56 6.86
C VAL A 245 20.51 12.82 6.11
N THR A 246 20.45 12.74 4.78
CA THR A 246 19.84 13.77 3.94
C THR A 246 18.52 13.21 3.39
N CYS A 247 17.40 13.85 3.71
CA CYS A 247 16.06 13.48 3.25
C CYS A 247 15.61 14.43 2.13
N LEU A 248 15.15 13.91 1.01
CA LEU A 248 14.71 14.69 -0.15
C LEU A 248 13.24 14.40 -0.46
N ASP A 249 12.43 15.43 -0.56
CA ASP A 249 11.07 15.38 -1.11
C ASP A 249 10.72 16.69 -1.81
N ILE A 250 9.84 16.63 -2.80
CA ILE A 250 9.38 17.83 -3.53
C ILE A 250 8.31 18.61 -2.74
N SER A 251 7.61 17.95 -1.82
CA SER A 251 6.51 18.53 -1.04
C SER A 251 7.02 19.22 0.22
N ALA A 252 6.83 20.55 0.30
CA ALA A 252 7.16 21.31 1.50
C ALA A 252 6.40 20.82 2.75
N LYS A 253 5.15 20.35 2.59
CA LYS A 253 4.38 19.77 3.69
C LYS A 253 5.02 18.46 4.18
N ALA A 254 5.47 17.61 3.26
CA ALA A 254 6.13 16.34 3.60
C ALA A 254 7.48 16.57 4.30
N THR A 255 8.30 17.49 3.77
CA THR A 255 9.61 17.81 4.35
C THR A 255 9.51 18.45 5.74
N ALA A 256 8.52 19.33 5.97
CA ALA A 256 8.24 19.87 7.29
C ALA A 256 7.87 18.75 8.29
N LEU A 257 7.04 17.80 7.87
CA LEU A 257 6.66 16.66 8.69
C LEU A 257 7.85 15.72 8.98
N ALA A 258 8.72 15.50 7.99
CA ALA A 258 9.95 14.71 8.15
C ALA A 258 10.89 15.35 9.20
N ALA A 259 11.07 16.66 9.17
CA ALA A 259 11.87 17.40 10.16
C ALA A 259 11.23 17.31 11.56
N GLN A 260 9.91 17.42 11.66
CA GLN A 260 9.17 17.24 12.92
C GLN A 260 9.36 15.82 13.48
N ASN A 261 9.24 14.80 12.64
CA ASN A 261 9.42 13.40 13.05
C ASN A 261 10.86 13.10 13.48
N ALA A 262 11.86 13.69 12.83
CA ALA A 262 13.26 13.59 13.27
C ALA A 262 13.46 14.23 14.66
N ALA A 263 12.89 15.42 14.89
CA ALA A 263 12.95 16.09 16.19
C ALA A 263 12.22 15.29 17.27
N LEU A 264 11.04 14.73 16.97
CA LEU A 264 10.23 13.91 17.88
C LEU A 264 10.98 12.68 18.41
N ASN A 265 11.94 12.16 17.62
CA ASN A 265 12.79 11.03 18.00
C ASN A 265 14.18 11.42 18.50
N GLY A 266 14.46 12.72 18.71
CA GLY A 266 15.75 13.18 19.19
C GLY A 266 16.92 12.96 18.22
N VAL A 267 16.63 12.88 16.92
CA VAL A 267 17.64 12.68 15.86
C VAL A 267 17.73 13.84 14.87
N GLY A 268 17.06 14.95 15.19
CA GLY A 268 17.01 16.13 14.32
C GLY A 268 18.38 16.75 14.01
N ASP A 269 19.36 16.62 14.89
CA ASP A 269 20.74 17.05 14.69
C ASP A 269 21.49 16.29 13.60
N ARG A 270 21.03 15.07 13.28
CA ARG A 270 21.63 14.17 12.25
C ARG A 270 20.84 14.11 10.97
N VAL A 271 19.63 14.69 10.93
CA VAL A 271 18.74 14.64 9.77
C VAL A 271 18.62 16.02 9.14
N THR A 272 19.11 16.17 7.92
CA THR A 272 18.90 17.35 7.07
C THR A 272 17.79 17.05 6.09
N VAL A 273 16.81 17.95 5.96
CA VAL A 273 15.66 17.78 5.06
C VAL A 273 15.70 18.87 3.99
N GLU A 274 15.65 18.48 2.72
CA GLU A 274 15.67 19.39 1.58
C GLU A 274 14.36 19.27 0.78
N THR A 275 13.68 20.41 0.55
CA THR A 275 12.50 20.48 -0.34
C THR A 275 12.99 20.68 -1.78
N VAL A 276 13.12 19.58 -2.54
CA VAL A 276 13.74 19.61 -3.87
C VAL A 276 13.26 18.42 -4.71
N ASP A 277 13.30 18.56 -6.04
CA ASP A 277 13.13 17.45 -6.94
C ASP A 277 14.31 16.46 -6.82
N ALA A 278 14.01 15.21 -6.48
CA ALA A 278 15.02 14.19 -6.26
C ALA A 278 15.86 13.88 -7.53
N PHE A 279 15.26 13.97 -8.73
CA PHE A 279 16.01 13.77 -9.99
C PHE A 279 17.06 14.87 -10.19
N GLU A 280 16.72 16.10 -9.92
CA GLU A 280 17.65 17.23 -10.06
C GLU A 280 18.73 17.18 -8.98
N ARG A 281 18.32 16.89 -7.72
CA ARG A 281 19.25 16.84 -6.60
C ARG A 281 20.30 15.75 -6.74
N LEU A 282 19.90 14.54 -7.18
CA LEU A 282 20.83 13.44 -7.48
C LEU A 282 21.88 13.84 -8.52
N ARG A 283 21.50 14.64 -9.53
CA ARG A 283 22.45 15.15 -10.53
C ARG A 283 23.42 16.14 -9.91
N SER A 284 22.94 17.08 -9.10
CA SER A 284 23.77 18.07 -8.41
C SER A 284 24.76 17.39 -7.46
N LEU A 285 24.31 16.45 -6.65
CA LEU A 285 25.16 15.67 -5.72
C LEU A 285 26.33 14.97 -6.44
N LYS A 286 26.07 14.45 -7.65
CA LYS A 286 27.14 13.87 -8.48
C LYS A 286 28.17 14.90 -8.92
N HIS A 287 27.74 16.10 -9.33
CA HIS A 287 28.64 17.19 -9.69
C HIS A 287 29.43 17.74 -8.48
N GLU A 288 28.81 17.71 -7.31
CA GLU A 288 29.45 18.06 -6.03
C GLU A 288 30.44 16.99 -5.54
N GLY A 289 30.53 15.86 -6.23
CA GLY A 289 31.41 14.74 -5.84
C GLY A 289 30.95 14.01 -4.57
N ARG A 290 29.70 14.19 -4.15
CA ARG A 290 29.16 13.55 -2.94
C ARG A 290 29.02 12.05 -3.12
N ARG A 291 29.23 11.32 -2.02
CA ARG A 291 29.07 9.86 -1.93
C ARG A 291 28.32 9.52 -0.65
N PHE A 292 27.66 8.35 -0.65
CA PHE A 292 26.85 7.87 0.46
C PHE A 292 27.11 6.37 0.70
N GLY A 293 27.18 6.01 1.97
CA GLY A 293 27.32 4.61 2.37
C GLY A 293 25.98 3.85 2.26
N VAL A 294 24.84 4.56 2.36
CA VAL A 294 23.49 3.99 2.15
C VAL A 294 22.62 4.98 1.39
N ILE A 295 21.92 4.50 0.36
CA ILE A 295 20.91 5.28 -0.36
C ILE A 295 19.59 4.51 -0.34
N VAL A 296 18.50 5.20 -0.03
CA VAL A 296 17.13 4.70 -0.17
C VAL A 296 16.46 5.42 -1.34
N MET A 297 15.85 4.62 -2.22
CA MET A 297 15.06 5.07 -3.37
C MET A 297 13.65 4.49 -3.27
N ASP A 298 12.71 5.23 -2.71
CA ASP A 298 11.30 4.83 -2.56
C ASP A 298 10.36 5.78 -3.31
N PRO A 299 10.45 5.83 -4.66
CA PRO A 299 9.69 6.76 -5.46
C PRO A 299 8.18 6.41 -5.47
N PRO A 300 7.30 7.38 -5.73
CA PRO A 300 5.90 7.12 -5.99
C PRO A 300 5.75 6.20 -7.21
N ALA A 301 4.59 5.57 -7.34
CA ALA A 301 4.31 4.71 -8.47
C ALA A 301 4.42 5.47 -9.81
N PHE A 302 5.46 5.20 -10.58
CA PHE A 302 5.63 5.80 -11.91
C PHE A 302 4.66 5.22 -12.95
N VAL A 303 4.10 4.01 -12.70
CA VAL A 303 3.14 3.35 -13.58
C VAL A 303 1.73 3.48 -12.98
N LYS A 304 0.89 4.31 -13.60
CA LYS A 304 -0.54 4.41 -13.26
C LYS A 304 -1.41 3.49 -14.14
N ASN A 305 -0.92 3.12 -15.33
CA ASN A 305 -1.59 2.20 -16.24
C ASN A 305 -0.57 1.52 -17.19
N LYS A 306 -0.97 0.42 -17.83
CA LYS A 306 -0.09 -0.36 -18.74
C LYS A 306 0.53 0.46 -19.88
N LYS A 307 -0.14 1.52 -20.36
CA LYS A 307 0.36 2.36 -21.47
C LYS A 307 1.60 3.18 -21.05
N GLN A 308 1.74 3.50 -19.76
CA GLN A 308 2.85 4.28 -19.21
C GLN A 308 4.04 3.40 -18.74
N LEU A 309 3.98 2.09 -18.94
CA LEU A 309 5.00 1.16 -18.44
C LEU A 309 6.41 1.53 -18.94
N LYS A 310 6.57 1.83 -20.24
CA LYS A 310 7.88 2.20 -20.83
C LYS A 310 8.46 3.51 -20.26
N GLU A 311 7.61 4.49 -19.97
CA GLU A 311 8.03 5.75 -19.34
C GLU A 311 8.46 5.53 -17.89
N ALA A 312 7.73 4.69 -17.19
CA ALA A 312 8.06 4.31 -15.83
C ALA A 312 9.37 3.52 -15.74
N GLU A 313 9.63 2.59 -16.69
CA GLU A 313 10.91 1.88 -16.81
C GLU A 313 12.06 2.87 -16.93
N LYS A 314 11.93 3.90 -17.78
CA LYS A 314 12.94 4.97 -17.91
C LYS A 314 13.13 5.75 -16.62
N GLY A 315 12.04 6.02 -15.89
CA GLY A 315 12.07 6.69 -14.59
C GLY A 315 12.88 5.87 -13.58
N TYR A 316 12.50 4.58 -13.38
CA TYR A 316 13.22 3.67 -12.49
C TYR A 316 14.69 3.48 -12.91
N LEU A 317 14.96 3.32 -14.20
CA LEU A 317 16.32 3.21 -14.72
C LEU A 317 17.16 4.45 -14.36
N THR A 318 16.61 5.63 -14.57
CA THR A 318 17.31 6.90 -14.35
C THR A 318 17.64 7.13 -12.88
N VAL A 319 16.64 6.99 -11.97
CA VAL A 319 16.87 7.24 -10.54
C VAL A 319 17.84 6.22 -9.94
N ASN A 320 17.67 4.94 -10.28
CA ASN A 320 18.54 3.89 -9.77
C ASN A 320 19.98 4.00 -10.29
N ARG A 321 20.16 4.32 -11.56
CA ARG A 321 21.49 4.60 -12.12
C ARG A 321 22.17 5.75 -11.36
N ARG A 322 21.49 6.88 -11.18
CA ARG A 322 22.02 8.03 -10.44
C ARG A 322 22.34 7.69 -8.98
N ALA A 323 21.49 6.93 -8.32
CA ALA A 323 21.76 6.46 -6.97
C ALA A 323 23.03 5.58 -6.92
N MET A 324 23.17 4.62 -7.84
CA MET A 324 24.35 3.75 -7.91
C MET A 324 25.65 4.53 -8.20
N GLU A 325 25.56 5.61 -8.98
CA GLU A 325 26.70 6.51 -9.24
C GLU A 325 27.15 7.27 -7.99
N LEU A 326 26.28 7.44 -6.99
CA LEU A 326 26.55 8.15 -5.72
C LEU A 326 26.94 7.23 -4.56
N LEU A 327 26.95 5.92 -4.74
CA LEU A 327 27.36 4.98 -3.68
C LEU A 327 28.88 5.00 -3.46
N ASP A 328 29.26 4.91 -2.19
CA ASP A 328 30.61 4.50 -1.80
C ASP A 328 30.90 3.08 -2.31
N GLU A 329 32.18 2.70 -2.34
CA GLU A 329 32.59 1.30 -2.46
C GLU A 329 32.09 0.53 -1.24
N GLY A 330 31.46 -0.63 -1.45
CA GLY A 330 30.78 -1.36 -0.38
C GLY A 330 29.48 -0.72 0.13
N GLY A 331 29.05 0.42 -0.45
CA GLY A 331 27.80 1.10 -0.12
C GLY A 331 26.56 0.31 -0.56
N CYS A 332 25.43 0.57 0.10
CA CYS A 332 24.17 -0.15 -0.12
C CYS A 332 23.08 0.73 -0.71
N LEU A 333 22.35 0.18 -1.68
CA LEU A 333 21.12 0.77 -2.23
C LEU A 333 19.92 -0.07 -1.80
N ILE A 334 18.96 0.56 -1.13
CA ILE A 334 17.62 0.02 -0.93
C ILE A 334 16.71 0.72 -1.96
N THR A 335 16.09 -0.05 -2.86
CA THR A 335 15.25 0.54 -3.90
C THR A 335 13.92 -0.16 -4.00
N CYS A 336 12.83 0.65 -4.07
CA CYS A 336 11.47 0.19 -4.01
C CYS A 336 10.69 0.49 -5.30
N SER A 337 9.68 -0.32 -5.56
CA SER A 337 8.63 -0.04 -6.53
C SER A 337 7.28 -0.53 -6.00
N CYS A 338 6.35 0.41 -5.78
CA CYS A 338 4.97 0.11 -5.44
C CYS A 338 4.04 0.01 -6.67
N SER A 339 4.59 0.06 -7.88
CA SER A 339 3.82 -0.03 -9.13
C SER A 339 3.34 -1.45 -9.37
N PHE A 340 2.02 -1.67 -9.34
CA PHE A 340 1.39 -2.97 -9.59
C PHE A 340 1.79 -3.59 -10.95
N HIS A 341 1.85 -2.77 -12.00
CA HIS A 341 2.19 -3.24 -13.34
C HIS A 341 3.69 -3.52 -13.56
N MET A 342 4.56 -3.15 -12.60
CA MET A 342 5.98 -3.46 -12.63
C MET A 342 6.21 -4.82 -11.98
N GLN A 343 6.44 -5.85 -12.78
CA GLN A 343 6.72 -7.19 -12.26
C GLN A 343 8.10 -7.25 -11.60
N ARG A 344 8.28 -8.21 -10.68
CA ARG A 344 9.53 -8.36 -9.90
C ARG A 344 10.75 -8.60 -10.79
N GLU A 345 10.63 -9.48 -11.77
CA GLU A 345 11.68 -9.81 -12.73
C GLU A 345 12.05 -8.59 -13.57
N GLN A 346 11.05 -7.88 -14.08
CA GLN A 346 11.23 -6.67 -14.87
C GLN A 346 11.95 -5.56 -14.07
N PHE A 347 11.58 -5.38 -12.80
CA PHE A 347 12.27 -4.43 -11.94
C PHE A 347 13.74 -4.81 -11.73
N ARG A 348 14.07 -6.10 -11.54
CA ARG A 348 15.45 -6.58 -11.44
C ARG A 348 16.24 -6.38 -12.74
N GLU A 349 15.63 -6.57 -13.90
CA GLU A 349 16.27 -6.28 -15.20
C GLU A 349 16.63 -4.81 -15.34
N ILE A 350 15.72 -3.90 -14.93
CA ILE A 350 15.96 -2.45 -14.90
C ILE A 350 17.14 -2.11 -13.97
N LEU A 351 17.20 -2.71 -12.77
CA LEU A 351 18.30 -2.51 -11.83
C LEU A 351 19.64 -3.01 -12.41
N GLY A 352 19.63 -4.16 -13.09
CA GLY A 352 20.82 -4.65 -13.80
C GLY A 352 21.28 -3.73 -14.93
N GLN A 353 20.35 -3.14 -15.66
CA GLN A 353 20.65 -2.14 -16.68
C GLN A 353 21.19 -0.84 -16.07
N ALA A 354 20.59 -0.38 -14.95
CA ALA A 354 21.06 0.79 -14.21
C ALA A 354 22.49 0.62 -13.71
N ALA A 355 22.83 -0.55 -13.18
CA ALA A 355 24.18 -0.89 -12.73
C ALA A 355 25.20 -0.82 -13.87
N ARG A 356 24.88 -1.44 -15.02
CA ARG A 356 25.77 -1.37 -16.22
C ARG A 356 25.98 0.08 -16.68
N GLN A 357 24.92 0.90 -16.72
CA GLN A 357 25.04 2.31 -17.13
C GLN A 357 25.77 3.18 -16.11
N ALA A 358 25.71 2.81 -14.82
CA ALA A 358 26.47 3.46 -13.75
C ALA A 358 27.95 3.03 -13.72
N GLY A 359 28.35 2.03 -14.51
CA GLY A 359 29.68 1.44 -14.47
C GLY A 359 29.98 0.73 -13.14
N ARG A 360 28.94 0.16 -12.48
CA ARG A 360 29.06 -0.46 -11.15
C ARG A 360 28.68 -1.94 -11.20
N SER A 361 29.44 -2.75 -10.49
CA SER A 361 29.03 -4.12 -10.15
C SER A 361 28.22 -4.10 -8.86
N MET A 362 27.02 -4.69 -8.90
CA MET A 362 26.10 -4.68 -7.76
C MET A 362 25.79 -6.11 -7.32
N ARG A 363 25.94 -6.38 -6.02
CA ARG A 363 25.55 -7.66 -5.39
C ARG A 363 24.13 -7.53 -4.86
N LEU A 364 23.27 -8.51 -5.17
CA LEU A 364 21.94 -8.62 -4.59
C LEU A 364 22.06 -9.18 -3.16
N LEU A 365 21.64 -8.40 -2.15
CA LEU A 365 21.60 -8.83 -0.76
C LEU A 365 20.23 -9.41 -0.35
N GLY A 366 19.14 -8.87 -0.90
CA GLY A 366 17.80 -9.35 -0.58
C GLY A 366 16.71 -8.78 -1.49
N VAL A 367 15.60 -9.48 -1.52
CA VAL A 367 14.35 -9.05 -2.16
C VAL A 367 13.23 -9.21 -1.15
N HIS A 368 12.54 -8.12 -0.87
CA HIS A 368 11.49 -8.03 0.13
C HIS A 368 10.19 -7.52 -0.50
N SER A 369 9.10 -7.65 0.24
CA SER A 369 7.76 -7.24 -0.19
C SER A 369 7.14 -6.30 0.83
N GLN A 370 5.83 -6.09 0.75
CA GLN A 370 5.06 -5.36 1.76
C GLN A 370 5.06 -6.07 3.11
N ALA A 371 4.87 -5.30 4.18
CA ALA A 371 4.77 -5.81 5.54
C ALA A 371 3.63 -6.84 5.70
N ALA A 372 3.75 -7.74 6.67
CA ALA A 372 2.85 -8.88 6.84
C ALA A 372 1.38 -8.51 7.12
N ASP A 373 1.10 -7.28 7.58
CA ASP A 373 -0.27 -6.76 7.70
C ASP A 373 -0.93 -6.38 6.35
N HIS A 374 -0.20 -6.53 5.26
CA HIS A 374 -0.68 -6.44 3.88
C HIS A 374 -0.63 -7.84 3.24
N PRO A 375 -1.52 -8.77 3.65
CA PRO A 375 -1.42 -10.18 3.27
C PRO A 375 -1.56 -10.40 1.76
N VAL A 376 -0.77 -11.35 1.26
CA VAL A 376 -0.83 -11.80 -0.12
C VAL A 376 -1.64 -13.10 -0.19
N LEU A 377 -2.66 -13.13 -1.04
CA LEU A 377 -3.40 -14.34 -1.37
C LEU A 377 -2.81 -15.01 -2.61
N LEU A 378 -2.48 -16.29 -2.53
CA LEU A 378 -1.92 -17.03 -3.66
C LEU A 378 -2.84 -17.05 -4.88
N ALA A 379 -4.16 -17.07 -4.66
CA ALA A 379 -5.15 -17.01 -5.73
C ALA A 379 -5.35 -15.62 -6.32
N VAL A 380 -4.78 -14.57 -5.71
CA VAL A 380 -4.93 -13.17 -6.08
C VAL A 380 -3.55 -12.49 -6.13
N PRO A 381 -2.78 -12.74 -7.20
CA PRO A 381 -1.42 -12.17 -7.32
C PRO A 381 -1.42 -10.64 -7.25
N GLU A 382 -2.54 -10.00 -7.54
CA GLU A 382 -2.75 -8.55 -7.42
C GLU A 382 -2.59 -8.02 -5.99
N THR A 383 -2.65 -8.88 -4.98
CA THR A 383 -2.39 -8.49 -3.59
C THR A 383 -0.91 -8.30 -3.28
N GLU A 384 0.02 -8.79 -4.14
CA GLU A 384 1.45 -8.53 -4.04
C GLU A 384 1.83 -7.36 -4.97
N TYR A 385 2.18 -6.20 -4.40
CA TYR A 385 2.44 -5.00 -5.19
C TYR A 385 3.78 -4.32 -4.89
N LEU A 386 4.33 -4.48 -3.68
CA LEU A 386 5.58 -3.83 -3.30
C LEU A 386 6.79 -4.73 -3.61
N LYS A 387 7.78 -4.16 -4.25
CA LYS A 387 9.11 -4.73 -4.46
C LYS A 387 10.12 -3.84 -3.75
N CYS A 388 10.86 -4.39 -2.79
CA CYS A 388 11.96 -3.72 -2.11
C CYS A 388 13.23 -4.58 -2.31
N VAL A 389 14.23 -4.02 -2.98
CA VAL A 389 15.46 -4.72 -3.37
C VAL A 389 16.64 -4.05 -2.67
N VAL A 390 17.47 -4.86 -2.02
CA VAL A 390 18.70 -4.41 -1.36
C VAL A 390 19.90 -4.85 -2.17
N LEU A 391 20.70 -3.88 -2.58
CA LEU A 391 21.91 -4.08 -3.40
C LEU A 391 23.14 -3.52 -2.69
N GLN A 392 24.31 -4.13 -2.94
CA GLN A 392 25.61 -3.64 -2.47
C GLN A 392 26.53 -3.36 -3.67
N ALA A 393 27.17 -2.20 -3.68
CA ALA A 393 28.23 -1.88 -4.64
C ALA A 393 29.50 -2.66 -4.32
N LEU A 394 30.17 -3.20 -5.37
CA LEU A 394 31.44 -3.91 -5.27
C LEU A 394 32.59 -3.02 -5.74
#